data_be8d7c186524fc14f0cd56fd499456a1
#
_entry.id   be8d7c186524fc14f0cd56fd499456a1
#
_cell.length_a   1.000
_cell.length_b   1.000
_cell.length_c   1.000
_cell.angle_alpha   90.00
_cell.angle_beta   90.00
_cell.angle_gamma   90.00
#
_symmetry.space_group_name_H-M   'P 1'
#
loop_
_entity.id
_entity.type
_entity.pdbx_description
1 polymer ?
#
loop_
_entity_poly.entity_id
_entity_poly.type
_entity_poly.pdbx_seq_one_letter_code
_entity_poly.pdbx_strand_id
1 'polypeptide(L)'
;MTSVLVPLHYPTDSFLEAIKALDTEGELTVRYDLLQWADETRGTEQIPGFVERRAKYHGKFFKTDSIKIFGTGASSTYGSVVWDQEVLKKTVAALDREKFRIYIHDIGPTSTYNLMLDALEYAQKQNGKRDARHMITHVSDEAIPTIPRFLSLGIRADGHPLPKAFFDTNVQLSSSSDYPVREFYPMTRISAGVQSGIPLSRMLASHTINGAEAIFAENETGSIEVGKAADLVVMSHNLYKLKAEELEKAEELENAQVLMTMFNGKILYDAQTDHTSKERVTEQPDSHDH
;
A
#
# COMPACT_ATOMS: atom_id res chain seq x y z
N MET A 1 1.03 -9.57 -9.71
CA MET A 1 0.72 -8.21 -9.18
C MET A 1 0.93 -7.21 -10.31
N THR A 2 0.00 -6.27 -10.50
CA THR A 2 0.01 -5.33 -11.64
C THR A 2 0.10 -3.85 -11.21
N SER A 3 -0.05 -3.58 -9.90
CA SER A 3 0.14 -2.24 -9.35
C SER A 3 0.79 -2.35 -7.98
N VAL A 4 1.72 -1.46 -7.69
CA VAL A 4 2.47 -1.40 -6.43
C VAL A 4 2.61 0.03 -5.95
N LEU A 5 2.52 0.19 -4.63
CA LEU A 5 2.88 1.40 -3.93
C LEU A 5 4.26 1.16 -3.31
N VAL A 6 5.22 2.01 -3.64
CA VAL A 6 6.62 1.84 -3.23
C VAL A 6 7.07 3.05 -2.44
N PRO A 7 7.28 2.92 -1.13
CA PRO A 7 7.91 3.97 -0.34
C PRO A 7 9.40 3.99 -0.67
N LEU A 8 9.83 5.05 -1.31
CA LEU A 8 11.24 5.25 -1.66
C LEU A 8 11.96 5.88 -0.46
N HIS A 9 12.86 5.12 0.14
CA HIS A 9 13.89 5.68 1.02
C HIS A 9 14.93 6.35 0.12
N TYR A 10 15.03 7.68 0.16
CA TYR A 10 15.97 8.45 -0.65
C TYR A 10 15.89 8.13 -2.17
N PRO A 11 14.77 8.45 -2.86
CA PRO A 11 14.73 8.26 -4.29
C PRO A 11 15.82 9.14 -4.92
N THR A 12 16.85 8.50 -5.45
CA THR A 12 17.82 9.21 -6.27
C THR A 12 17.13 9.61 -7.56
N ASP A 13 17.42 10.80 -8.07
CA ASP A 13 16.88 11.21 -9.37
C ASP A 13 17.22 10.20 -10.46
N SER A 14 18.37 9.50 -10.36
CA SER A 14 18.75 8.43 -11.29
C SER A 14 17.77 7.25 -11.30
N PHE A 15 17.21 6.86 -10.15
CA PHE A 15 16.17 5.82 -10.10
C PHE A 15 14.88 6.29 -10.78
N LEU A 16 14.44 7.51 -10.51
CA LEU A 16 13.25 8.10 -11.12
C LEU A 16 13.42 8.29 -12.64
N GLU A 17 14.61 8.69 -13.11
CA GLU A 17 14.95 8.77 -14.54
C GLU A 17 14.90 7.37 -15.19
N ALA A 18 15.40 6.33 -14.54
CA ALA A 18 15.33 4.96 -15.06
C ALA A 18 13.88 4.47 -15.20
N ILE A 19 13.02 4.69 -14.19
CA ILE A 19 11.59 4.35 -14.27
C ILE A 19 10.91 5.14 -15.41
N LYS A 20 11.22 6.42 -15.54
CA LYS A 20 10.68 7.25 -16.63
C LYS A 20 11.12 6.78 -18.01
N ALA A 21 12.37 6.36 -18.16
CA ALA A 21 12.86 5.79 -19.41
C ALA A 21 12.11 4.51 -19.78
N LEU A 22 11.98 3.56 -18.84
CA LEU A 22 11.24 2.31 -19.03
C LEU A 22 9.76 2.56 -19.36
N ASP A 23 9.12 3.56 -18.74
CA ASP A 23 7.74 3.92 -19.05
C ASP A 23 7.61 4.47 -20.48
N THR A 24 8.56 5.33 -20.88
CA THR A 24 8.61 5.96 -22.23
C THR A 24 8.85 4.90 -23.31
N GLU A 25 9.66 3.89 -23.03
CA GLU A 25 9.96 2.77 -23.91
C GLU A 25 8.84 1.72 -23.94
N GLY A 26 7.86 1.80 -23.02
CA GLY A 26 6.75 0.85 -22.90
C GLY A 26 7.14 -0.48 -22.24
N GLU A 27 8.26 -0.49 -21.52
CA GLU A 27 8.83 -1.68 -20.88
C GLU A 27 8.35 -1.87 -19.43
N LEU A 28 7.63 -0.90 -18.85
CA LEU A 28 7.02 -1.10 -17.53
C LEU A 28 5.90 -2.15 -17.59
N THR A 29 6.00 -3.13 -16.71
CA THR A 29 5.04 -4.24 -16.58
C THR A 29 4.23 -4.18 -15.28
N VAL A 30 4.38 -3.09 -14.52
CA VAL A 30 3.70 -2.81 -13.25
C VAL A 30 3.43 -1.31 -13.18
N ARG A 31 2.27 -0.91 -12.63
CA ARG A 31 2.01 0.49 -12.27
C ARG A 31 2.66 0.82 -10.95
N TYR A 32 3.38 1.94 -10.91
CA TYR A 32 4.08 2.40 -9.72
C TYR A 32 3.44 3.67 -9.16
N ASP A 33 3.10 3.64 -7.88
CA ASP A 33 2.92 4.85 -7.07
C ASP A 33 4.16 4.99 -6.18
N LEU A 34 5.07 5.86 -6.57
CA LEU A 34 6.36 6.06 -5.93
C LEU A 34 6.24 7.16 -4.89
N LEU A 35 6.40 6.82 -3.61
CA LEU A 35 6.29 7.78 -2.52
C LEU A 35 7.63 8.47 -2.29
N GLN A 36 7.60 9.80 -2.26
CA GLN A 36 8.74 10.60 -1.85
C GLN A 36 8.82 10.62 -0.33
N TRP A 37 10.01 10.47 0.22
CA TRP A 37 10.21 10.45 1.67
C TRP A 37 10.35 11.85 2.25
N ALA A 38 9.58 12.15 3.31
CA ALA A 38 9.70 13.38 4.07
C ALA A 38 10.62 13.19 5.28
N ASP A 39 11.71 13.92 5.28
CA ASP A 39 12.70 13.99 6.35
C ASP A 39 12.14 14.81 7.53
N GLU A 40 12.08 14.21 8.71
CA GLU A 40 11.53 14.81 9.93
C GLU A 40 12.32 16.05 10.40
N THR A 41 13.60 16.15 10.02
CA THR A 41 14.47 17.27 10.40
C THR A 41 14.29 18.51 9.53
N ARG A 42 13.68 18.35 8.33
CA ARG A 42 13.57 19.42 7.33
C ARG A 42 12.21 20.12 7.30
N GLY A 43 11.19 19.51 7.92
CA GLY A 43 9.85 20.11 7.99
C GLY A 43 9.32 20.54 6.62
N THR A 44 8.83 21.79 6.50
CA THR A 44 8.22 22.31 5.26
C THR A 44 9.22 22.75 4.19
N GLU A 45 10.50 22.88 4.51
CA GLU A 45 11.54 23.38 3.57
C GLU A 45 11.76 22.45 2.37
N GLN A 46 11.43 21.17 2.52
CA GLN A 46 11.58 20.16 1.47
C GLN A 46 10.44 20.13 0.44
N ILE A 47 9.31 20.77 0.74
CA ILE A 47 8.08 20.68 -0.09
C ILE A 47 8.27 21.19 -1.51
N PRO A 48 8.97 22.30 -1.78
CA PRO A 48 9.24 22.74 -3.15
C PRO A 48 9.92 21.66 -4.00
N GLY A 49 10.86 20.91 -3.42
CA GLY A 49 11.53 19.80 -4.10
C GLY A 49 10.58 18.63 -4.43
N PHE A 50 9.60 18.35 -3.57
CA PHE A 50 8.57 17.35 -3.86
C PHE A 50 7.66 17.77 -5.01
N VAL A 51 7.28 19.05 -5.04
CA VAL A 51 6.46 19.61 -6.13
C VAL A 51 7.22 19.54 -7.46
N GLU A 52 8.49 19.89 -7.48
CA GLU A 52 9.34 19.79 -8.66
C GLU A 52 9.47 18.35 -9.15
N ARG A 53 9.77 17.39 -8.26
CA ARG A 53 9.85 15.98 -8.62
C ARG A 53 8.52 15.44 -9.15
N ARG A 54 7.39 15.77 -8.54
CA ARG A 54 6.07 15.39 -9.05
C ARG A 54 5.83 15.91 -10.46
N ALA A 55 6.21 17.15 -10.75
CA ALA A 55 6.07 17.73 -12.07
C ALA A 55 6.99 17.07 -13.11
N LYS A 56 8.19 16.62 -12.69
CA LYS A 56 9.20 16.03 -13.57
C LYS A 56 8.99 14.53 -13.80
N TYR A 57 8.57 13.81 -12.75
CA TYR A 57 8.55 12.35 -12.70
C TYR A 57 7.12 11.80 -12.62
N HIS A 58 6.47 11.77 -13.74
CA HIS A 58 5.20 11.10 -13.96
C HIS A 58 5.15 10.52 -15.37
N GLY A 59 4.35 9.51 -15.59
CA GLY A 59 4.20 8.84 -16.87
C GLY A 59 2.86 8.10 -16.96
N LYS A 60 2.80 7.17 -17.90
CA LYS A 60 1.61 6.36 -18.14
C LYS A 60 1.36 5.37 -17.01
N PHE A 61 2.43 4.75 -16.51
CA PHE A 61 2.37 3.67 -15.51
C PHE A 61 3.14 3.99 -14.23
N PHE A 62 3.54 5.25 -14.01
CA PHE A 62 4.14 5.66 -12.74
C PHE A 62 3.79 7.09 -12.38
N LYS A 63 3.79 7.38 -11.08
CA LYS A 63 3.58 8.71 -10.52
C LYS A 63 4.30 8.89 -9.20
N THR A 64 4.54 10.14 -8.81
CA THR A 64 5.21 10.54 -7.56
C THR A 64 4.35 11.52 -6.74
N ASP A 65 3.02 11.27 -6.72
CA ASP A 65 2.01 12.16 -6.12
C ASP A 65 1.86 11.97 -4.60
N SER A 66 2.67 11.10 -4.02
CA SER A 66 2.51 10.65 -2.64
C SER A 66 3.76 10.88 -1.82
N ILE A 67 3.57 11.15 -0.53
CA ILE A 67 4.64 11.39 0.44
C ILE A 67 4.62 10.31 1.52
N LYS A 68 5.76 9.70 1.77
CA LYS A 68 5.99 8.82 2.93
C LYS A 68 6.48 9.65 4.10
N ILE A 69 5.82 9.48 5.23
CA ILE A 69 6.21 10.01 6.54
C ILE A 69 6.46 8.83 7.48
N PHE A 70 7.59 8.80 8.15
CA PHE A 70 7.78 7.94 9.32
C PHE A 70 7.30 8.71 10.54
N GLY A 71 6.10 8.41 11.02
CA GLY A 71 5.54 9.00 12.24
C GLY A 71 6.25 8.46 13.49
N THR A 72 6.52 7.14 13.46
CA THR A 72 7.34 6.45 14.46
C THR A 72 8.53 5.79 13.80
N GLY A 73 9.60 5.56 14.58
CA GLY A 73 10.81 4.91 14.09
C GLY A 73 10.63 3.40 13.90
N ALA A 74 11.36 2.83 12.95
CA ALA A 74 11.28 1.43 12.53
C ALA A 74 12.48 0.57 12.97
N SER A 75 13.51 1.14 13.57
CA SER A 75 14.72 0.42 14.01
C SER A 75 15.08 0.77 15.46
N SER A 76 16.20 1.44 15.71
CA SER A 76 16.63 1.81 17.07
C SER A 76 15.64 2.70 17.84
N THR A 77 14.75 3.41 17.13
CA THR A 77 13.67 4.24 17.67
C THR A 77 12.29 3.57 17.55
N TYR A 78 12.25 2.23 17.49
CA TYR A 78 11.05 1.46 17.21
C TYR A 78 9.86 1.91 18.07
N GLY A 79 8.75 2.26 17.40
CA GLY A 79 7.51 2.71 18.04
C GLY A 79 7.57 4.09 18.71
N SER A 80 8.72 4.77 18.72
CA SER A 80 8.85 6.12 19.25
C SER A 80 8.56 7.17 18.19
N VAL A 81 7.88 8.27 18.57
CA VAL A 81 7.64 9.41 17.68
C VAL A 81 8.98 10.06 17.30
N VAL A 82 9.22 10.24 16.00
CA VAL A 82 10.47 10.84 15.49
C VAL A 82 10.33 12.31 15.09
N TRP A 83 9.09 12.82 15.04
CA TRP A 83 8.79 14.20 14.68
C TRP A 83 8.56 15.07 15.91
N ASP A 84 9.00 16.33 15.86
CA ASP A 84 8.36 17.39 16.65
C ASP A 84 6.90 17.54 16.20
N GLN A 85 5.96 17.56 17.15
CA GLN A 85 4.53 17.54 16.85
C GLN A 85 4.03 18.75 16.07
N GLU A 86 4.57 19.95 16.39
CA GLU A 86 4.17 21.18 15.69
C GLU A 86 4.78 21.23 14.27
N VAL A 87 5.99 20.71 14.10
CA VAL A 87 6.63 20.56 12.78
C VAL A 87 5.83 19.57 11.95
N LEU A 88 5.43 18.42 12.50
CA LEU A 88 4.62 17.41 11.81
C LEU A 88 3.30 18.00 11.32
N LYS A 89 2.51 18.67 12.20
CA LYS A 89 1.24 19.29 11.85
C LYS A 89 1.37 20.28 10.71
N LYS A 90 2.38 21.16 10.78
CA LYS A 90 2.64 22.18 9.75
C LYS A 90 3.06 21.54 8.42
N THR A 91 3.91 20.51 8.48
CA THR A 91 4.38 19.80 7.30
C THR A 91 3.24 19.04 6.62
N VAL A 92 2.43 18.29 7.38
CA VAL A 92 1.27 17.57 6.87
C VAL A 92 0.25 18.54 6.24
N ALA A 93 -0.03 19.68 6.89
CA ALA A 93 -0.94 20.68 6.33
C ALA A 93 -0.41 21.33 5.05
N ALA A 94 0.90 21.59 4.96
CA ALA A 94 1.51 22.16 3.78
C ALA A 94 1.55 21.14 2.62
N LEU A 95 1.85 19.86 2.87
CA LEU A 95 1.78 18.79 1.89
C LEU A 95 0.35 18.57 1.37
N ASP A 96 -0.65 18.60 2.26
CA ASP A 96 -2.05 18.48 1.87
C ASP A 96 -2.52 19.67 1.03
N ARG A 97 -2.06 20.89 1.32
CA ARG A 97 -2.31 22.09 0.50
C ARG A 97 -1.80 21.93 -0.91
N GLU A 98 -0.60 21.34 -1.08
CA GLU A 98 -0.01 21.00 -2.37
C GLU A 98 -0.66 19.77 -3.03
N LYS A 99 -1.74 19.22 -2.44
CA LYS A 99 -2.52 18.08 -2.96
C LYS A 99 -1.76 16.76 -2.96
N PHE A 100 -0.69 16.63 -2.21
CA PHE A 100 -0.07 15.33 -2.01
C PHE A 100 -0.99 14.41 -1.19
N ARG A 101 -0.95 13.12 -1.51
CA ARG A 101 -1.44 12.06 -0.63
C ARG A 101 -0.33 11.75 0.38
N ILE A 102 -0.71 11.57 1.63
CA ILE A 102 0.23 11.33 2.72
C ILE A 102 0.06 9.90 3.22
N TYR A 103 1.17 9.19 3.32
CA TYR A 103 1.27 7.82 3.76
C TYR A 103 2.16 7.76 5.00
N ILE A 104 1.55 7.56 6.18
CA ILE A 104 2.23 7.64 7.47
C ILE A 104 2.52 6.24 8.00
N HIS A 105 3.79 5.95 8.29
CA HIS A 105 4.21 4.78 9.05
C HIS A 105 3.98 5.02 10.54
N ASP A 106 3.23 4.13 11.19
CA ASP A 106 3.07 4.13 12.65
C ASP A 106 3.01 2.69 13.17
N ILE A 107 3.91 2.34 14.07
CA ILE A 107 4.03 1.04 14.74
C ILE A 107 4.07 1.20 16.27
N GLY A 108 3.68 2.35 16.77
CA GLY A 108 3.71 2.65 18.21
C GLY A 108 2.38 2.33 18.91
N PRO A 109 2.23 2.76 20.16
CA PRO A 109 1.02 2.59 20.94
C PRO A 109 -0.12 3.49 20.43
N THR A 110 -1.33 3.31 20.95
CA THR A 110 -2.53 4.12 20.61
C THR A 110 -2.28 5.64 20.62
N SER A 111 -1.41 6.11 21.52
CA SER A 111 -1.06 7.53 21.63
C SER A 111 -0.37 8.07 20.37
N THR A 112 0.47 7.29 19.70
CA THR A 112 1.14 7.71 18.46
C THR A 112 0.16 7.79 17.30
N TYR A 113 -0.76 6.82 17.15
CA TYR A 113 -1.85 6.90 16.17
C TYR A 113 -2.68 8.18 16.36
N ASN A 114 -2.97 8.56 17.61
CA ASN A 114 -3.66 9.81 17.88
C ASN A 114 -2.87 11.03 17.43
N LEU A 115 -1.54 11.07 17.62
CA LEU A 115 -0.68 12.15 17.16
C LEU A 115 -0.69 12.27 15.63
N MET A 116 -0.62 11.15 14.92
CA MET A 116 -0.69 11.14 13.45
C MET A 116 -2.07 11.64 12.96
N LEU A 117 -3.13 11.17 13.60
CA LEU A 117 -4.49 11.62 13.30
C LEU A 117 -4.69 13.12 13.66
N ASP A 118 -4.06 13.64 14.71
CA ASP A 118 -4.08 15.07 15.05
C ASP A 118 -3.44 15.92 13.94
N ALA A 119 -2.34 15.45 13.35
CA ALA A 119 -1.69 16.16 12.25
C ALA A 119 -2.57 16.17 10.98
N LEU A 120 -3.23 15.07 10.67
CA LEU A 120 -4.16 14.97 9.54
C LEU A 120 -5.43 15.79 9.77
N GLU A 121 -5.97 15.78 10.98
CA GLU A 121 -7.10 16.62 11.37
C GLU A 121 -6.76 18.11 11.29
N TYR A 122 -5.56 18.48 11.75
CA TYR A 122 -5.08 19.86 11.62
C TYR A 122 -5.01 20.30 10.15
N ALA A 123 -4.49 19.43 9.27
CA ALA A 123 -4.45 19.72 7.83
C ALA A 123 -5.87 19.96 7.26
N GLN A 124 -6.85 19.10 7.60
CA GLN A 124 -8.25 19.29 7.18
C GLN A 124 -8.87 20.58 7.71
N LYS A 125 -8.54 20.98 8.95
CA LYS A 125 -9.01 22.26 9.52
C LYS A 125 -8.41 23.48 8.81
N GLN A 126 -7.16 23.38 8.35
CA GLN A 126 -6.48 24.49 7.64
C GLN A 126 -6.89 24.60 6.17
N ASN A 127 -7.06 23.48 5.48
CA ASN A 127 -7.21 23.44 4.02
C ASN A 127 -8.63 23.11 3.55
N GLY A 128 -9.51 22.71 4.47
CA GLY A 128 -10.82 22.13 4.15
C GLY A 128 -10.74 20.62 3.87
N LYS A 129 -11.86 19.93 4.04
CA LYS A 129 -11.98 18.49 3.76
C LYS A 129 -12.02 18.25 2.26
N ARG A 130 -11.24 17.30 1.78
CA ARG A 130 -11.21 16.83 0.37
C ARG A 130 -11.06 15.30 0.33
N ASP A 131 -11.27 14.68 -0.81
CA ASP A 131 -10.87 13.29 -1.06
C ASP A 131 -9.32 13.26 -1.22
N ALA A 132 -8.64 13.16 -0.09
CA ALA A 132 -7.17 13.15 -0.04
C ALA A 132 -6.61 11.74 -0.01
N ARG A 133 -7.40 10.78 0.45
CA ARG A 133 -7.01 9.37 0.65
C ARG A 133 -5.71 9.22 1.44
N HIS A 134 -5.51 10.10 2.42
CA HIS A 134 -4.39 9.94 3.37
C HIS A 134 -4.51 8.59 4.08
N MET A 135 -3.37 8.00 4.41
CA MET A 135 -3.31 6.64 4.92
C MET A 135 -2.33 6.54 6.09
N ILE A 136 -2.69 5.73 7.09
CA ILE A 136 -1.75 5.25 8.11
C ILE A 136 -1.51 3.77 7.84
N THR A 137 -0.23 3.40 7.76
CA THR A 137 0.21 2.02 7.51
C THR A 137 0.78 1.35 8.76
N HIS A 138 0.90 0.04 8.70
CA HIS A 138 1.27 -0.85 9.82
C HIS A 138 0.26 -0.84 10.96
N VAL A 139 -1.01 -0.60 10.60
CA VAL A 139 -2.09 -0.57 11.59
C VAL A 139 -2.16 -1.91 12.33
N SER A 140 -2.03 -1.85 13.65
CA SER A 140 -2.07 -2.97 14.59
C SER A 140 -3.27 -2.87 15.54
N ASP A 141 -3.38 -3.80 16.48
CA ASP A 141 -4.43 -3.77 17.53
C ASP A 141 -4.39 -2.48 18.36
N GLU A 142 -3.22 -1.87 18.50
CA GLU A 142 -3.04 -0.58 19.19
C GLU A 142 -3.83 0.57 18.53
N ALA A 143 -4.15 0.45 17.25
CA ALA A 143 -4.96 1.44 16.54
C ALA A 143 -6.47 1.26 16.72
N ILE A 144 -6.95 0.12 17.22
CA ILE A 144 -8.39 -0.18 17.35
C ILE A 144 -9.16 0.93 18.08
N PRO A 145 -8.68 1.50 19.21
CA PRO A 145 -9.39 2.58 19.88
C PRO A 145 -9.54 3.85 19.02
N THR A 146 -8.75 4.01 17.95
CA THR A 146 -8.78 5.20 17.09
C THR A 146 -9.65 5.03 15.84
N ILE A 147 -10.29 3.88 15.63
CA ILE A 147 -11.20 3.62 14.50
C ILE A 147 -12.24 4.73 14.28
N PRO A 148 -12.92 5.28 15.31
CA PRO A 148 -13.86 6.37 15.09
C PRO A 148 -13.23 7.61 14.45
N ARG A 149 -11.94 7.87 14.71
CA ARG A 149 -11.21 8.98 14.11
C ARG A 149 -10.84 8.69 12.65
N PHE A 150 -10.42 7.46 12.33
CA PHE A 150 -10.22 7.04 10.93
C PHE A 150 -11.47 7.30 10.10
N LEU A 151 -12.64 6.91 10.61
CA LEU A 151 -13.94 7.12 9.94
C LEU A 151 -14.29 8.60 9.77
N SER A 152 -14.22 9.38 10.85
CA SER A 152 -14.62 10.79 10.84
C SER A 152 -13.74 11.67 9.96
N LEU A 153 -12.44 11.36 9.93
CA LEU A 153 -11.45 12.07 9.12
C LEU A 153 -11.34 11.52 7.69
N GLY A 154 -11.91 10.35 7.40
CA GLY A 154 -11.79 9.69 6.11
C GLY A 154 -10.36 9.20 5.82
N ILE A 155 -9.65 8.79 6.87
CA ILE A 155 -8.29 8.25 6.75
C ILE A 155 -8.37 6.76 6.41
N ARG A 156 -7.52 6.33 5.51
CA ARG A 156 -7.39 4.91 5.12
C ARG A 156 -6.44 4.18 6.06
N ALA A 157 -6.65 2.88 6.21
CA ALA A 157 -5.74 2.01 6.96
C ALA A 157 -5.09 0.99 6.04
N ASP A 158 -3.81 0.70 6.30
CA ASP A 158 -3.05 -0.33 5.60
C ASP A 158 -2.19 -1.11 6.60
N GLY A 159 -1.93 -2.39 6.31
CA GLY A 159 -1.10 -3.20 7.20
C GLY A 159 -0.98 -4.66 6.76
N HIS A 160 -0.17 -5.39 7.54
CA HIS A 160 0.19 -6.79 7.29
C HIS A 160 0.51 -7.55 8.61
N PRO A 161 -0.44 -8.22 9.25
CA PRO A 161 -1.88 -8.24 8.99
C PRO A 161 -2.59 -7.00 9.51
N LEU A 162 -3.74 -6.68 8.91
CA LEU A 162 -4.68 -5.72 9.48
C LEU A 162 -5.57 -6.40 10.53
N PRO A 163 -5.85 -5.75 11.67
CA PRO A 163 -6.77 -6.28 12.65
C PRO A 163 -8.18 -6.47 12.08
N LYS A 164 -8.81 -7.61 12.41
CA LYS A 164 -10.19 -7.90 11.98
C LYS A 164 -11.17 -6.78 12.36
N ALA A 165 -10.97 -6.10 13.49
CA ALA A 165 -11.79 -4.99 13.94
C ALA A 165 -11.91 -3.87 12.88
N PHE A 166 -10.87 -3.61 12.11
CA PHE A 166 -10.93 -2.65 11.00
C PHE A 166 -11.77 -3.18 9.85
N PHE A 167 -11.69 -4.48 9.53
CA PHE A 167 -12.55 -5.10 8.51
C PHE A 167 -14.02 -5.12 8.90
N ASP A 168 -14.36 -5.08 10.17
CA ASP A 168 -15.74 -5.05 10.65
C ASP A 168 -16.36 -3.63 10.59
N THR A 169 -15.62 -2.65 10.06
CA THR A 169 -16.04 -1.25 9.92
C THR A 169 -16.11 -0.80 8.46
N ASN A 170 -16.47 0.47 8.25
CA ASN A 170 -16.42 1.13 6.94
C ASN A 170 -15.12 1.94 6.73
N VAL A 171 -14.08 1.73 7.52
CA VAL A 171 -12.75 2.27 7.23
C VAL A 171 -12.28 1.70 5.90
N GLN A 172 -11.79 2.56 5.02
CA GLN A 172 -11.22 2.13 3.74
C GLN A 172 -9.89 1.45 4.00
N LEU A 173 -9.73 0.23 3.49
CA LEU A 173 -8.61 -0.65 3.80
C LEU A 173 -7.86 -1.06 2.54
N SER A 174 -6.54 -1.15 2.62
CA SER A 174 -5.71 -1.91 1.70
C SER A 174 -4.78 -2.85 2.48
N SER A 175 -4.32 -3.91 1.83
CA SER A 175 -3.36 -4.84 2.42
C SER A 175 -2.05 -4.77 1.65
N SER A 176 -0.94 -4.73 2.39
CA SER A 176 0.41 -4.68 1.83
C SER A 176 1.29 -5.81 2.38
N SER A 177 2.51 -5.93 1.88
CA SER A 177 3.49 -6.89 2.38
C SER A 177 4.60 -6.23 3.19
N ASP A 178 4.83 -4.95 2.94
CA ASP A 178 6.04 -4.28 3.42
C ASP A 178 7.30 -5.10 3.05
N TYR A 179 7.32 -5.64 1.82
CA TYR A 179 8.43 -6.47 1.37
C TYR A 179 9.77 -5.75 1.56
N PRO A 180 10.81 -6.40 2.17
CA PRO A 180 10.92 -7.83 2.45
C PRO A 180 10.45 -8.29 3.85
N VAL A 181 9.77 -7.44 4.64
CA VAL A 181 9.28 -7.79 5.98
C VAL A 181 8.32 -8.99 5.94
N ARG A 182 7.50 -9.06 4.89
CA ARG A 182 6.62 -10.20 4.60
C ARG A 182 6.81 -10.64 3.17
N GLU A 183 6.43 -11.88 2.89
CA GLU A 183 6.46 -12.46 1.55
C GLU A 183 5.70 -11.61 0.53
N PHE A 184 6.20 -11.59 -0.68
CA PHE A 184 5.59 -10.84 -1.78
C PHE A 184 4.30 -11.50 -2.30
N TYR A 185 4.06 -12.79 -1.99
CA TYR A 185 2.91 -13.55 -2.47
C TYR A 185 1.63 -13.20 -1.69
N PRO A 186 0.60 -12.61 -2.34
CA PRO A 186 -0.59 -12.12 -1.62
C PRO A 186 -1.43 -13.22 -0.98
N MET A 187 -1.42 -14.45 -1.52
CA MET A 187 -2.31 -15.52 -1.07
C MET A 187 -2.03 -15.95 0.35
N THR A 188 -0.79 -15.90 0.82
CA THR A 188 -0.43 -16.17 2.22
C THR A 188 -1.17 -15.22 3.18
N ARG A 189 -1.24 -13.92 2.84
CA ARG A 189 -1.95 -12.93 3.66
C ARG A 189 -3.47 -13.05 3.56
N ILE A 190 -3.97 -13.36 2.36
CA ILE A 190 -5.40 -13.61 2.15
C ILE A 190 -5.82 -14.83 2.99
N SER A 191 -5.04 -15.91 2.97
CA SER A 191 -5.27 -17.09 3.80
C SER A 191 -5.27 -16.75 5.29
N ALA A 192 -4.24 -16.08 5.79
CA ALA A 192 -4.15 -15.69 7.19
C ALA A 192 -5.33 -14.80 7.63
N GLY A 193 -5.78 -13.87 6.78
CA GLY A 193 -6.96 -13.05 7.06
C GLY A 193 -8.24 -13.87 7.13
N VAL A 194 -8.44 -14.82 6.23
CA VAL A 194 -9.60 -15.72 6.24
C VAL A 194 -9.58 -16.60 7.49
N GLN A 195 -8.43 -17.16 7.87
CA GLN A 195 -8.25 -17.92 9.11
C GLN A 195 -8.58 -17.08 10.36
N SER A 196 -8.31 -15.78 10.31
CA SER A 196 -8.69 -14.85 11.39
C SER A 196 -10.16 -14.43 11.36
N GLY A 197 -10.99 -15.06 10.51
CA GLY A 197 -12.42 -14.81 10.41
C GLY A 197 -12.81 -13.59 9.58
N ILE A 198 -11.92 -13.09 8.72
CA ILE A 198 -12.23 -12.03 7.76
C ILE A 198 -12.85 -12.68 6.51
N PRO A 199 -13.99 -12.19 6.00
CA PRO A 199 -14.58 -12.75 4.78
C PRO A 199 -13.62 -12.69 3.59
N LEU A 200 -13.52 -13.79 2.84
CA LEU A 200 -12.63 -13.89 1.67
C LEU A 200 -12.84 -12.74 0.67
N SER A 201 -14.09 -12.34 0.43
CA SER A 201 -14.42 -11.23 -0.46
C SER A 201 -13.78 -9.90 0.00
N ARG A 202 -13.72 -9.66 1.31
CA ARG A 202 -13.07 -8.46 1.87
C ARG A 202 -11.55 -8.54 1.78
N MET A 203 -10.98 -9.72 1.99
CA MET A 203 -9.54 -9.94 1.80
C MET A 203 -9.15 -9.75 0.33
N LEU A 204 -9.90 -10.31 -0.62
CA LEU A 204 -9.66 -10.11 -2.04
C LEU A 204 -9.81 -8.63 -2.43
N ALA A 205 -10.84 -7.94 -1.94
CA ALA A 205 -11.03 -6.52 -2.21
C ALA A 205 -9.86 -5.68 -1.70
N SER A 206 -9.30 -5.98 -0.52
CA SER A 206 -8.16 -5.25 0.05
C SER A 206 -6.87 -5.36 -0.79
N HIS A 207 -6.75 -6.41 -1.60
CA HIS A 207 -5.62 -6.64 -2.52
C HIS A 207 -5.92 -6.27 -3.99
N THR A 208 -7.13 -5.81 -4.29
CA THR A 208 -7.57 -5.46 -5.65
C THR A 208 -8.17 -4.05 -5.69
N ILE A 209 -9.48 -3.92 -5.69
CA ILE A 209 -10.16 -2.63 -5.86
C ILE A 209 -9.81 -1.61 -4.77
N ASN A 210 -9.68 -2.02 -3.51
CA ASN A 210 -9.31 -1.08 -2.44
C ASN A 210 -7.87 -0.58 -2.59
N GLY A 211 -6.97 -1.43 -3.09
CA GLY A 211 -5.60 -1.02 -3.44
C GLY A 211 -5.60 -0.01 -4.58
N ALA A 212 -6.39 -0.24 -5.63
CA ALA A 212 -6.55 0.69 -6.73
C ALA A 212 -7.14 2.04 -6.25
N GLU A 213 -8.18 2.01 -5.42
CA GLU A 213 -8.72 3.22 -4.78
C GLU A 213 -7.68 3.95 -3.94
N ALA A 214 -6.84 3.22 -3.21
CA ALA A 214 -5.79 3.84 -2.39
C ALA A 214 -4.82 4.70 -3.20
N ILE A 215 -4.64 4.40 -4.48
CA ILE A 215 -3.75 5.11 -5.38
C ILE A 215 -4.48 5.92 -6.48
N PHE A 216 -5.79 6.16 -6.36
CA PHE A 216 -6.61 6.83 -7.37
C PHE A 216 -6.56 6.16 -8.76
N ALA A 217 -6.49 4.83 -8.80
CA ALA A 217 -6.48 4.05 -10.04
C ALA A 217 -7.74 3.18 -10.23
N GLU A 218 -8.77 3.36 -9.41
CA GLU A 218 -10.00 2.55 -9.44
C GLU A 218 -10.81 2.69 -10.74
N ASN A 219 -10.65 3.78 -11.46
CA ASN A 219 -11.26 3.95 -12.79
C ASN A 219 -10.49 3.24 -13.91
N GLU A 220 -9.25 2.82 -13.62
CA GLU A 220 -8.36 2.18 -14.59
C GLU A 220 -8.20 0.68 -14.34
N THR A 221 -8.21 0.26 -13.07
CA THR A 221 -7.89 -1.12 -12.66
C THR A 221 -8.55 -1.50 -11.32
N GLY A 222 -8.25 -2.68 -10.80
CA GLY A 222 -8.70 -3.15 -9.47
C GLY A 222 -10.00 -3.95 -9.50
N SER A 223 -10.79 -3.90 -10.59
CA SER A 223 -11.99 -4.70 -10.82
C SER A 223 -12.11 -5.07 -12.29
N ILE A 224 -12.90 -6.12 -12.56
CA ILE A 224 -13.17 -6.57 -13.94
C ILE A 224 -14.43 -5.87 -14.42
N GLU A 225 -14.25 -4.77 -15.15
CA GLU A 225 -15.31 -3.95 -15.70
C GLU A 225 -14.96 -3.51 -17.12
N VAL A 226 -16.00 -3.30 -17.96
CA VAL A 226 -15.81 -2.77 -19.32
C VAL A 226 -15.18 -1.38 -19.27
N GLY A 227 -14.13 -1.21 -20.03
CA GLY A 227 -13.38 0.07 -20.12
C GLY A 227 -12.15 0.15 -19.21
N LYS A 228 -12.00 -0.75 -18.23
CA LYS A 228 -10.78 -0.84 -17.43
C LYS A 228 -9.69 -1.64 -18.14
N ALA A 229 -8.45 -1.40 -17.73
CA ALA A 229 -7.30 -2.16 -18.22
C ALA A 229 -7.46 -3.65 -17.86
N ALA A 230 -7.09 -4.52 -18.80
CA ALA A 230 -7.06 -5.96 -18.55
C ALA A 230 -5.83 -6.32 -17.73
N ASP A 231 -5.89 -5.99 -16.43
CA ASP A 231 -4.94 -6.38 -15.40
C ASP A 231 -5.55 -7.59 -14.68
N LEU A 232 -5.21 -8.77 -15.12
CA LEU A 232 -5.87 -10.00 -14.72
C LEU A 232 -4.89 -11.02 -14.16
N VAL A 233 -5.34 -11.78 -13.19
CA VAL A 233 -4.63 -12.96 -12.67
C VAL A 233 -5.57 -14.16 -12.77
N VAL A 234 -5.11 -15.21 -13.45
CA VAL A 234 -5.81 -16.50 -13.50
C VAL A 234 -5.22 -17.41 -12.44
N MET A 235 -6.07 -17.93 -11.58
CA MET A 235 -5.68 -18.81 -10.47
C MET A 235 -6.03 -20.26 -10.77
N SER A 236 -5.29 -21.20 -10.20
CA SER A 236 -5.53 -22.65 -10.34
C SER A 236 -6.82 -23.13 -9.67
N HIS A 237 -7.35 -22.35 -8.72
CA HIS A 237 -8.54 -22.70 -7.94
C HIS A 237 -9.58 -21.59 -8.01
N ASN A 238 -10.86 -21.97 -7.97
CA ASN A 238 -11.96 -21.03 -7.81
C ASN A 238 -12.06 -20.61 -6.34
N LEU A 239 -11.44 -19.50 -6.00
CA LEU A 239 -11.36 -18.99 -4.62
C LEU A 239 -12.73 -18.74 -3.99
N TYR A 240 -13.76 -18.39 -4.80
CA TYR A 240 -15.13 -18.13 -4.31
C TYR A 240 -15.92 -19.39 -3.95
N LYS A 241 -15.44 -20.58 -4.35
CA LYS A 241 -16.05 -21.85 -3.93
C LYS A 241 -15.54 -22.33 -2.58
N LEU A 242 -14.49 -21.74 -2.06
CA LEU A 242 -13.97 -22.04 -0.73
C LEU A 242 -14.91 -21.38 0.30
N LYS A 243 -15.61 -22.19 1.09
CA LYS A 243 -16.48 -21.68 2.15
C LYS A 243 -15.63 -21.25 3.34
N ALA A 244 -15.86 -20.03 3.84
CA ALA A 244 -15.17 -19.49 5.02
C ALA A 244 -15.35 -20.36 6.30
N GLU A 245 -16.40 -21.19 6.33
CA GLU A 245 -16.74 -22.09 7.45
C GLU A 245 -15.81 -23.31 7.56
N GLU A 246 -15.01 -23.57 6.51
CA GLU A 246 -14.08 -24.69 6.48
C GLU A 246 -12.65 -24.16 6.67
N LEU A 247 -12.28 -23.83 7.91
CA LEU A 247 -10.92 -23.38 8.30
C LEU A 247 -9.81 -24.32 7.79
N GLU A 248 -10.11 -25.61 7.64
CA GLU A 248 -9.22 -26.60 7.03
C GLU A 248 -8.88 -26.29 5.56
N LYS A 249 -9.71 -25.48 4.88
CA LYS A 249 -9.50 -25.09 3.47
C LYS A 249 -8.72 -23.79 3.30
N ALA A 250 -8.34 -23.13 4.36
CA ALA A 250 -7.46 -21.98 4.25
C ALA A 250 -6.09 -22.35 3.67
N GLU A 251 -5.62 -23.58 3.91
CA GLU A 251 -4.42 -24.12 3.25
C GLU A 251 -4.59 -24.23 1.74
N GLU A 252 -5.82 -24.49 1.23
CA GLU A 252 -6.09 -24.49 -0.22
C GLU A 252 -5.91 -23.09 -0.84
N LEU A 253 -6.09 -22.01 -0.08
CA LEU A 253 -5.81 -20.65 -0.54
C LEU A 253 -4.30 -20.42 -0.73
N GLU A 254 -3.48 -20.92 0.17
CA GLU A 254 -2.02 -20.82 0.08
C GLU A 254 -1.46 -21.62 -1.09
N ASN A 255 -2.10 -22.77 -1.37
CA ASN A 255 -1.72 -23.64 -2.48
C ASN A 255 -2.27 -23.18 -3.84
N ALA A 256 -3.10 -22.15 -3.88
CA ALA A 256 -3.65 -21.62 -5.12
C ALA A 256 -2.55 -20.95 -5.95
N GLN A 257 -2.20 -21.55 -7.08
CA GLN A 257 -1.13 -21.08 -7.97
C GLN A 257 -1.65 -20.05 -8.96
N VAL A 258 -0.79 -19.10 -9.33
CA VAL A 258 -1.00 -18.21 -10.45
C VAL A 258 -0.71 -18.98 -11.74
N LEU A 259 -1.72 -19.12 -12.60
CA LEU A 259 -1.57 -19.75 -13.92
C LEU A 259 -1.22 -18.74 -15.01
N MET A 260 -1.74 -17.51 -14.89
CA MET A 260 -1.46 -16.45 -15.86
C MET A 260 -1.53 -15.08 -15.16
N THR A 261 -0.66 -14.17 -15.55
CA THR A 261 -0.74 -12.76 -15.20
C THR A 261 -0.78 -11.92 -16.47
N MET A 262 -1.76 -11.03 -16.53
CA MET A 262 -1.91 -10.08 -17.64
C MET A 262 -1.83 -8.65 -17.08
N PHE A 263 -1.09 -7.80 -17.77
CA PHE A 263 -0.94 -6.38 -17.49
C PHE A 263 -1.32 -5.57 -18.72
N ASN A 264 -2.29 -4.70 -18.57
CA ASN A 264 -2.79 -3.84 -19.64
C ASN A 264 -3.09 -4.62 -20.95
N GLY A 265 -3.65 -5.83 -20.82
CA GLY A 265 -3.99 -6.70 -21.94
C GLY A 265 -2.84 -7.57 -22.48
N LYS A 266 -1.61 -7.38 -22.02
CA LYS A 266 -0.44 -8.20 -22.41
C LYS A 266 -0.19 -9.31 -21.41
N ILE A 267 -0.08 -10.56 -21.86
CA ILE A 267 0.31 -11.68 -20.99
C ILE A 267 1.79 -11.49 -20.64
N LEU A 268 2.07 -11.42 -19.33
CA LEU A 268 3.42 -11.30 -18.78
C LEU A 268 3.95 -12.61 -18.22
N TYR A 269 3.06 -13.46 -17.77
CA TYR A 269 3.38 -14.76 -17.20
C TYR A 269 2.32 -15.77 -17.62
N ASP A 270 2.77 -16.94 -18.05
CA ASP A 270 1.93 -18.10 -18.35
C ASP A 270 2.65 -19.35 -17.85
N ALA A 271 2.06 -20.01 -16.85
CA ALA A 271 2.64 -21.21 -16.22
C ALA A 271 2.86 -22.39 -17.19
N GLN A 272 2.20 -22.38 -18.36
CA GLN A 272 2.38 -23.44 -19.38
C GLN A 272 3.65 -23.23 -20.21
N THR A 273 4.08 -21.99 -20.40
CA THR A 273 5.21 -21.61 -21.26
C THR A 273 6.42 -21.11 -20.49
N ASP A 274 6.24 -20.61 -19.28
CA ASP A 274 7.32 -20.09 -18.43
C ASP A 274 7.93 -21.20 -17.57
N HIS A 275 9.04 -21.75 -18.03
CA HIS A 275 9.79 -22.79 -17.31
C HIS A 275 10.73 -22.26 -16.23
N THR A 276 10.92 -20.93 -16.14
CA THR A 276 11.84 -20.30 -15.17
C THR A 276 11.28 -20.27 -13.74
N SER A 277 9.97 -20.43 -13.58
CA SER A 277 9.31 -20.39 -12.27
C SER A 277 9.58 -21.62 -11.39
N LYS A 278 9.97 -22.75 -11.98
CA LYS A 278 10.24 -24.00 -11.23
C LYS A 278 11.55 -23.94 -10.42
N GLU A 279 12.49 -23.10 -10.80
CA GLU A 279 13.78 -22.97 -10.11
C GLU A 279 13.77 -21.95 -8.98
N ARG A 280 12.85 -20.98 -8.98
CA ARG A 280 12.80 -19.89 -7.98
C ARG A 280 12.12 -20.24 -6.66
N VAL A 281 11.38 -21.35 -6.58
CA VAL A 281 10.66 -21.75 -5.36
C VAL A 281 11.56 -22.50 -4.36
N THR A 282 12.77 -22.91 -4.77
CA THR A 282 13.69 -23.71 -3.93
C THR A 282 14.76 -22.89 -3.21
N GLU A 283 14.93 -21.61 -3.53
CA GLU A 283 15.85 -20.74 -2.79
C GLU A 283 15.07 -19.87 -1.78
N GLN A 284 14.69 -20.44 -0.64
CA GLN A 284 14.44 -19.64 0.55
C GLN A 284 15.79 -19.10 1.04
N PRO A 285 15.96 -17.80 1.26
CA PRO A 285 17.10 -17.32 2.00
C PRO A 285 16.98 -17.83 3.44
N ASP A 286 18.00 -18.53 3.89
CA ASP A 286 18.15 -18.95 5.28
C ASP A 286 17.88 -17.77 6.20
N SER A 287 16.99 -18.02 7.18
CA SER A 287 16.72 -17.10 8.28
C SER A 287 18.03 -16.89 9.06
N HIS A 288 18.75 -15.83 8.75
CA HIS A 288 19.78 -15.31 9.63
C HIS A 288 19.20 -14.19 10.51
N ASP A 289 19.19 -14.52 11.80
CA ASP A 289 19.01 -13.61 12.92
C ASP A 289 19.69 -12.24 12.70
N HIS A 290 18.88 -11.18 12.85
CA HIS A 290 19.37 -9.88 13.34
C HIS A 290 18.23 -9.15 14.06
#